data_6d7ad561a06fbe8b0b69101959ddc7b3
#
_entry.id   6d7ad561a06fbe8b0b69101959ddc7b3
#
_cell.length_a   1.000
_cell.length_b   1.000
_cell.length_c   1.000
_cell.angle_alpha   90.00
_cell.angle_beta   90.00
_cell.angle_gamma   90.00
#
_symmetry.space_group_name_H-M   'P 1'
#
loop_
_entity.id
_entity.type
_entity.pdbx_description
1 polymer ?
#
loop_
_entity_poly.entity_id
_entity_poly.type
_entity_poly.pdbx_seq_one_letter_code
_entity_poly.pdbx_strand_id
1 'polypeptide(L)'
;CILGKKANRITKIIGCILSVVLCICMLFMNIKVINKAQETVKAVSNGDIKTTEISVLVKKDSSYKDIKDLDGKQFGILKTIDRENTDFMLNRLSSQFTNEISKIEYKEFKDEIQGLQEGRTDAIIMNEGMRDAFNIIDGSFEQETRVIYTGS
;
A
#
# COMPACT_ATOMS: atom_id res chain seq x y z
N CYS A 1 4.07 -74.69 -9.37
CA CYS A 1 3.30 -73.54 -8.86
C CYS A 1 4.13 -72.55 -8.02
N ILE A 2 5.45 -72.46 -8.22
CA ILE A 2 6.35 -71.62 -7.40
C ILE A 2 6.70 -70.30 -8.12
N LEU A 3 6.59 -70.25 -9.46
CA LEU A 3 6.91 -69.02 -10.24
C LEU A 3 5.91 -67.87 -10.05
N GLY A 4 4.64 -68.14 -9.83
CA GLY A 4 3.63 -67.10 -9.67
C GLY A 4 3.73 -66.28 -8.38
N LYS A 5 4.22 -66.88 -7.27
CA LYS A 5 4.40 -66.19 -5.99
C LYS A 5 5.61 -65.24 -6.00
N LYS A 6 6.63 -65.54 -6.76
CA LYS A 6 7.86 -64.75 -6.86
C LYS A 6 7.63 -63.48 -7.74
N ALA A 7 6.86 -63.65 -8.83
CA ALA A 7 6.46 -62.53 -9.70
C ALA A 7 5.59 -61.50 -8.93
N ASN A 8 4.65 -62.01 -8.11
CA ASN A 8 3.77 -61.10 -7.34
C ASN A 8 4.50 -60.32 -6.22
N ARG A 9 5.60 -60.86 -5.69
CA ARG A 9 6.47 -60.11 -4.74
C ARG A 9 7.29 -59.04 -5.45
N ILE A 10 7.84 -59.33 -6.61
CA ILE A 10 8.63 -58.39 -7.42
C ILE A 10 7.76 -57.21 -7.84
N THR A 11 6.54 -57.48 -8.31
CA THR A 11 5.59 -56.44 -8.73
C THR A 11 5.19 -55.51 -7.56
N LYS A 12 5.02 -56.07 -6.38
CA LYS A 12 4.72 -55.28 -5.15
C LYS A 12 5.92 -54.40 -4.74
N ILE A 13 7.16 -54.93 -4.84
CA ILE A 13 8.37 -54.16 -4.53
C ILE A 13 8.57 -53.00 -5.51
N ILE A 14 8.37 -53.26 -6.81
CA ILE A 14 8.43 -52.22 -7.87
C ILE A 14 7.37 -51.15 -7.64
N GLY A 15 6.14 -51.53 -7.26
CA GLY A 15 5.07 -50.60 -6.90
C GLY A 15 5.40 -49.70 -5.73
N CYS A 16 6.00 -50.29 -4.67
CA CYS A 16 6.43 -49.52 -3.51
C CYS A 16 7.56 -48.53 -3.86
N ILE A 17 8.54 -48.95 -4.65
CA ILE A 17 9.65 -48.08 -5.07
C ILE A 17 9.11 -46.92 -5.91
N LEU A 18 8.22 -47.21 -6.85
CA LEU A 18 7.58 -46.21 -7.69
C LEU A 18 6.77 -45.17 -6.88
N SER A 19 6.04 -45.63 -5.86
CA SER A 19 5.27 -44.79 -4.95
C SER A 19 6.19 -43.86 -4.12
N VAL A 20 7.30 -44.38 -3.61
CA VAL A 20 8.26 -43.58 -2.85
C VAL A 20 8.91 -42.50 -3.74
N VAL A 21 9.28 -42.86 -4.99
CA VAL A 21 9.85 -41.90 -5.94
C VAL A 21 8.85 -40.81 -6.26
N LEU A 22 7.58 -41.13 -6.48
CA LEU A 22 6.52 -40.15 -6.71
C LEU A 22 6.32 -39.21 -5.50
N CYS A 23 6.33 -39.74 -4.29
CA CYS A 23 6.24 -38.92 -3.07
C CYS A 23 7.43 -37.96 -2.94
N ILE A 24 8.65 -38.43 -3.22
CA ILE A 24 9.85 -37.59 -3.19
C ILE A 24 9.77 -36.50 -4.26
N CYS A 25 9.32 -36.81 -5.48
CA CYS A 25 9.11 -35.83 -6.54
C CYS A 25 8.09 -34.77 -6.13
N MET A 26 6.99 -35.17 -5.51
CA MET A 26 5.97 -34.22 -5.00
C MET A 26 6.54 -33.30 -3.92
N LEU A 27 7.35 -33.80 -3.01
CA LEU A 27 8.00 -32.99 -1.99
C LEU A 27 8.98 -32.00 -2.59
N PHE A 28 9.79 -32.40 -3.59
CA PHE A 28 10.70 -31.49 -4.27
C PHE A 28 9.97 -30.41 -5.08
N MET A 29 8.85 -30.74 -5.69
CA MET A 29 8.01 -29.76 -6.40
C MET A 29 7.43 -28.72 -5.41
N ASN A 30 6.94 -29.14 -4.26
CA ASN A 30 6.43 -28.23 -3.24
C ASN A 30 7.52 -27.31 -2.67
N ILE A 31 8.73 -27.81 -2.43
CA ILE A 31 9.87 -27.00 -1.94
C ILE A 31 10.26 -25.95 -2.99
N LYS A 32 10.29 -26.31 -4.29
CA LYS A 32 10.59 -25.34 -5.37
C LYS A 32 9.51 -24.26 -5.50
N VAL A 33 8.25 -24.60 -5.32
CA VAL A 33 7.14 -23.65 -5.36
C VAL A 33 7.18 -22.70 -4.16
N ILE A 34 7.47 -23.24 -2.96
CA ILE A 34 7.60 -22.43 -1.74
C ILE A 34 8.81 -21.48 -1.82
N ASN A 35 9.95 -21.95 -2.31
CA ASN A 35 11.14 -21.11 -2.47
C ASN A 35 10.92 -20.02 -3.52
N LYS A 36 10.23 -20.33 -4.62
CA LYS A 36 9.90 -19.33 -5.64
C LYS A 36 8.87 -18.31 -5.13
N ALA A 37 7.92 -18.72 -4.30
CA ALA A 37 6.99 -17.82 -3.63
C ALA A 37 7.73 -16.92 -2.61
N GLN A 38 8.70 -17.45 -1.87
CA GLN A 38 9.53 -16.67 -0.95
C GLN A 38 10.47 -15.70 -1.67
N GLU A 39 11.02 -16.06 -2.84
CA GLU A 39 11.79 -15.14 -3.67
C GLU A 39 10.92 -14.02 -4.24
N THR A 40 9.68 -14.33 -4.64
CA THR A 40 8.73 -13.32 -5.10
C THR A 40 8.31 -12.38 -3.97
N VAL A 41 8.09 -12.92 -2.77
CA VAL A 41 7.79 -12.11 -1.57
C VAL A 41 9.02 -11.29 -1.13
N LYS A 42 10.23 -11.84 -1.22
CA LYS A 42 11.47 -11.09 -0.96
C LYS A 42 11.78 -10.07 -2.05
N ALA A 43 11.48 -10.35 -3.31
CA ALA A 43 11.61 -9.38 -4.40
C ALA A 43 10.61 -8.24 -4.26
N VAL A 44 9.40 -8.49 -3.76
CA VAL A 44 8.42 -7.45 -3.41
C VAL A 44 8.80 -6.73 -2.10
N SER A 45 9.49 -7.42 -1.17
CA SER A 45 9.97 -6.84 0.09
C SER A 45 11.34 -6.15 -0.01
N ASN A 46 12.17 -6.49 -1.02
CA ASN A 46 13.45 -5.84 -1.30
C ASN A 46 13.41 -4.97 -2.57
N GLY A 47 12.29 -4.99 -3.32
CA GLY A 47 12.02 -4.06 -4.37
C GLY A 47 11.49 -2.79 -3.74
N ASP A 48 12.39 -1.80 -3.60
CA ASP A 48 12.11 -0.46 -3.13
C ASP A 48 11.06 -0.43 -2.00
N ILE A 49 11.49 -0.14 -0.81
CA ILE A 49 10.64 0.64 0.08
C ILE A 49 10.33 1.87 -0.81
N LYS A 50 9.25 1.83 -1.58
CA LYS A 50 8.62 3.05 -2.04
C LYS A 50 8.29 3.74 -0.74
N THR A 51 9.18 4.58 -0.31
CA THR A 51 8.89 5.56 0.71
C THR A 51 7.64 6.22 0.18
N THR A 52 6.49 5.91 0.78
CA THR A 52 5.23 6.45 0.30
C THR A 52 5.31 7.92 0.59
N GLU A 53 5.64 8.70 -0.41
CA GLU A 53 5.66 10.16 -0.29
C GLU A 53 4.23 10.61 0.02
N ILE A 54 4.11 11.35 1.10
CA ILE A 54 2.83 11.89 1.57
C ILE A 54 2.89 13.39 1.38
N SER A 55 1.89 13.92 0.70
CA SER A 55 1.81 15.34 0.40
C SER A 55 0.66 16.01 1.11
N VAL A 56 0.92 17.26 1.49
CA VAL A 56 -0.10 18.21 1.93
C VAL A 56 -0.44 19.10 0.74
N LEU A 57 -1.70 19.06 0.36
CA LEU A 57 -2.24 19.82 -0.77
C LEU A 57 -3.16 20.92 -0.28
N VAL A 58 -3.09 22.03 -0.97
CA VAL A 58 -3.97 23.19 -0.78
C VAL A 58 -4.59 23.59 -2.11
N LYS A 59 -5.62 24.43 -2.11
CA LYS A 59 -6.15 25.02 -3.33
C LYS A 59 -5.06 25.82 -4.04
N LYS A 60 -5.04 25.74 -5.36
CA LYS A 60 -4.02 26.41 -6.18
C LYS A 60 -4.04 27.93 -6.01
N ASP A 61 -5.22 28.51 -5.84
CA ASP A 61 -5.47 29.92 -5.64
C ASP A 61 -5.34 30.38 -4.18
N SER A 62 -5.03 29.44 -3.24
CA SER A 62 -4.85 29.80 -1.83
C SER A 62 -3.64 30.70 -1.60
N SER A 63 -3.71 31.53 -0.57
CA SER A 63 -2.62 32.45 -0.18
C SER A 63 -1.46 31.76 0.56
N TYR A 64 -1.63 30.48 0.95
CA TYR A 64 -0.62 29.73 1.69
C TYR A 64 0.62 29.49 0.85
N LYS A 65 1.79 29.80 1.35
CA LYS A 65 3.07 29.64 0.63
C LYS A 65 3.96 28.58 1.22
N ASP A 66 3.84 28.35 2.52
CA ASP A 66 4.65 27.39 3.28
C ASP A 66 3.73 26.58 4.21
N ILE A 67 4.22 25.43 4.66
CA ILE A 67 3.48 24.57 5.60
C ILE A 67 3.15 25.29 6.92
N LYS A 68 3.95 26.26 7.32
CA LYS A 68 3.72 27.05 8.53
C LYS A 68 2.48 27.96 8.42
N ASP A 69 2.08 28.32 7.22
CA ASP A 69 0.87 29.12 6.99
C ASP A 69 -0.41 28.31 7.33
N LEU A 70 -0.25 26.99 7.46
CA LEU A 70 -1.32 26.07 7.84
C LEU A 70 -1.39 25.83 9.36
N ASP A 71 -0.57 26.51 10.17
CA ASP A 71 -0.67 26.42 11.63
C ASP A 71 -2.02 26.97 12.12
N GLY A 72 -2.76 26.16 12.85
CA GLY A 72 -4.11 26.48 13.31
C GLY A 72 -5.20 26.38 12.21
N LYS A 73 -4.88 25.87 11.04
CA LYS A 73 -5.83 25.65 9.95
C LYS A 73 -6.45 24.25 9.99
N GLN A 74 -7.48 24.05 9.17
CA GLN A 74 -8.27 22.82 9.16
C GLN A 74 -7.80 21.88 8.07
N PHE A 75 -7.44 20.66 8.47
CA PHE A 75 -7.01 19.60 7.57
C PHE A 75 -8.14 18.63 7.25
N GLY A 76 -8.34 18.31 5.99
CA GLY A 76 -9.13 17.18 5.53
C GLY A 76 -8.29 15.92 5.53
N ILE A 77 -8.84 14.83 6.04
CA ILE A 77 -8.19 13.52 6.06
C ILE A 77 -9.20 12.41 5.80
N LEU A 78 -8.73 11.30 5.25
CA LEU A 78 -9.55 10.11 5.10
C LEU A 78 -9.64 9.34 6.43
N LYS A 79 -10.85 8.90 6.77
CA LYS A 79 -11.11 8.22 8.04
C LYS A 79 -10.42 6.87 8.16
N THR A 80 -10.43 6.08 7.08
CA THR A 80 -10.01 4.67 7.09
C THR A 80 -8.94 4.35 6.04
N ILE A 81 -8.88 5.11 4.97
CA ILE A 81 -7.95 4.87 3.87
C ILE A 81 -6.62 5.55 4.21
N ASP A 82 -5.52 4.80 4.08
CA ASP A 82 -4.14 5.29 4.27
C ASP A 82 -3.91 6.02 5.62
N ARG A 83 -4.59 5.52 6.66
CA ARG A 83 -4.59 6.17 7.97
C ARG A 83 -3.22 6.24 8.63
N GLU A 84 -2.41 5.20 8.48
CA GLU A 84 -1.07 5.13 9.05
C GLU A 84 -0.18 6.26 8.50
N ASN A 85 -0.17 6.44 7.19
CA ASN A 85 0.58 7.50 6.54
C ASN A 85 0.04 8.89 6.88
N THR A 86 -1.29 9.02 6.95
CA THR A 86 -1.94 10.28 7.35
C THR A 86 -1.58 10.65 8.78
N ASP A 87 -1.63 9.71 9.72
CA ASP A 87 -1.28 9.94 11.13
C ASP A 87 0.22 10.24 11.29
N PHE A 88 1.08 9.59 10.51
CA PHE A 88 2.51 9.92 10.45
C PHE A 88 2.73 11.38 10.04
N MET A 89 2.08 11.83 8.96
CA MET A 89 2.18 13.22 8.51
C MET A 89 1.64 14.19 9.56
N LEU A 90 0.47 13.92 10.14
CA LEU A 90 -0.11 14.75 11.20
C LEU A 90 0.83 14.90 12.40
N ASN A 91 1.45 13.81 12.85
CA ASN A 91 2.42 13.84 13.94
C ASN A 91 3.66 14.69 13.58
N ARG A 92 4.12 14.57 12.34
CA ARG A 92 5.25 15.37 11.86
C ARG A 92 4.91 16.87 11.79
N LEU A 93 3.71 17.21 11.35
CA LEU A 93 3.23 18.59 11.31
C LEU A 93 2.99 19.15 12.72
N SER A 94 2.42 18.36 13.62
CA SER A 94 2.20 18.78 15.00
C SER A 94 3.48 19.17 15.74
N SER A 95 4.62 18.58 15.36
CA SER A 95 5.92 18.95 15.90
C SER A 95 6.46 20.29 15.38
N GLN A 96 5.90 20.80 14.29
CA GLN A 96 6.30 22.06 13.64
C GLN A 96 5.32 23.20 13.91
N PHE A 97 4.09 22.89 14.29
CA PHE A 97 3.02 23.85 14.55
C PHE A 97 2.98 24.26 16.02
N THR A 98 2.53 25.47 16.25
CA THR A 98 2.32 26.01 17.60
C THR A 98 0.92 25.67 18.10
N ASN A 99 -0.07 25.61 17.19
CA ASN A 99 -1.46 25.32 17.49
C ASN A 99 -1.77 23.85 17.26
N GLU A 100 -2.79 23.34 17.94
CA GLU A 100 -3.29 22.00 17.71
C GLU A 100 -3.89 21.90 16.30
N ILE A 101 -3.63 20.77 15.63
CA ILE A 101 -4.16 20.51 14.28
C ILE A 101 -5.65 20.19 14.36
N SER A 102 -6.46 21.05 13.78
CA SER A 102 -7.89 20.79 13.56
C SER A 102 -8.08 19.92 12.30
N LYS A 103 -8.94 18.90 12.39
CA LYS A 103 -9.15 17.96 11.28
C LYS A 103 -10.61 17.63 11.05
N ILE A 104 -10.99 17.45 9.79
CA ILE A 104 -12.27 16.89 9.35
C ILE A 104 -11.99 15.53 8.71
N GLU A 105 -12.69 14.50 9.20
CA GLU A 105 -12.58 13.15 8.67
C GLU A 105 -13.64 12.91 7.60
N TYR A 106 -13.21 12.54 6.41
CA TYR A 106 -14.04 12.15 5.28
C TYR A 106 -14.05 10.63 5.11
N LYS A 107 -15.17 10.10 4.64
CA LYS A 107 -15.29 8.66 4.36
C LYS A 107 -14.71 8.31 2.99
N GLU A 108 -14.93 9.17 2.02
CA GLU A 108 -14.55 8.97 0.64
C GLU A 108 -13.61 10.09 0.18
N PHE A 109 -12.73 9.73 -0.72
CA PHE A 109 -11.74 10.62 -1.30
C PHE A 109 -12.38 11.82 -2.04
N LYS A 110 -13.49 11.56 -2.73
CA LYS A 110 -14.24 12.60 -3.42
C LYS A 110 -14.78 13.68 -2.47
N ASP A 111 -15.26 13.26 -1.30
CA ASP A 111 -15.79 14.18 -0.28
C ASP A 111 -14.68 15.05 0.33
N GLU A 112 -13.48 14.48 0.49
CA GLU A 112 -12.30 15.20 0.96
C GLU A 112 -11.87 16.28 -0.02
N ILE A 113 -11.80 15.97 -1.31
CA ILE A 113 -11.48 16.94 -2.37
C ILE A 113 -12.56 18.02 -2.44
N GLN A 114 -13.83 17.64 -2.42
CA GLN A 114 -14.92 18.57 -2.41
C GLN A 114 -14.85 19.49 -1.17
N GLY A 115 -14.48 18.96 -0.03
CA GLY A 115 -14.25 19.72 1.20
C GLY A 115 -13.18 20.80 1.03
N LEU A 116 -12.09 20.48 0.34
CA LEU A 116 -11.04 21.44 0.01
C LEU A 116 -11.55 22.50 -0.97
N GLN A 117 -12.24 22.10 -2.05
CA GLN A 117 -12.76 23.00 -3.07
C GLN A 117 -13.79 23.98 -2.50
N GLU A 118 -14.67 23.52 -1.63
CA GLU A 118 -15.69 24.35 -0.97
C GLU A 118 -15.13 25.21 0.19
N GLY A 119 -13.87 25.00 0.58
CA GLY A 119 -13.24 25.72 1.68
C GLY A 119 -13.67 25.23 3.07
N ARG A 120 -14.22 24.02 3.18
CA ARG A 120 -14.49 23.38 4.46
C ARG A 120 -13.21 22.94 5.17
N THR A 121 -12.18 22.66 4.40
CA THR A 121 -10.81 22.43 4.85
C THR A 121 -9.85 23.34 4.12
N ASP A 122 -8.76 23.71 4.76
CA ASP A 122 -7.70 24.56 4.20
C ASP A 122 -6.66 23.73 3.44
N ALA A 123 -6.45 22.51 3.88
CA ALA A 123 -5.51 21.56 3.29
C ALA A 123 -6.03 20.12 3.40
N ILE A 124 -5.53 19.23 2.55
CA ILE A 124 -5.75 17.79 2.62
C ILE A 124 -4.43 17.04 2.64
N ILE A 125 -4.43 15.85 3.22
CA ILE A 125 -3.25 14.97 3.31
C ILE A 125 -3.50 13.72 2.49
N MET A 126 -2.61 13.46 1.53
CA MET A 126 -2.75 12.29 0.67
C MET A 126 -1.39 11.74 0.24
N ASN A 127 -1.30 10.44 -0.04
CA ASN A 127 -0.11 9.88 -0.64
C ASN A 127 -0.05 10.14 -2.15
N GLU A 128 1.17 10.23 -2.68
CA GLU A 128 1.39 10.55 -4.10
C GLU A 128 0.77 9.50 -5.05
N GLY A 129 0.73 8.23 -4.67
CA GLY A 129 0.10 7.20 -5.48
C GLY A 129 -1.42 7.40 -5.62
N MET A 130 -2.08 7.90 -4.57
CA MET A 130 -3.49 8.27 -4.64
C MET A 130 -3.70 9.53 -5.47
N ARG A 131 -2.82 10.51 -5.34
CA ARG A 131 -2.84 11.73 -6.13
C ARG A 131 -2.74 11.43 -7.63
N ASP A 132 -1.78 10.58 -8.01
CA ASP A 132 -1.59 10.17 -9.40
C ASP A 132 -2.80 9.40 -9.94
N ALA A 133 -3.35 8.48 -9.17
CA ALA A 133 -4.54 7.73 -9.56
C ALA A 133 -5.75 8.65 -9.75
N PHE A 134 -5.90 9.67 -8.91
CA PHE A 134 -7.00 10.62 -9.02
C PHE A 134 -6.83 11.56 -10.22
N ASN A 135 -5.62 12.02 -10.51
CA ASN A 135 -5.33 12.83 -11.70
C ASN A 135 -5.68 12.10 -13.01
N ILE A 136 -5.60 10.75 -13.03
CA ILE A 136 -6.04 9.96 -14.19
C ILE A 136 -7.56 9.98 -14.33
N ILE A 137 -8.29 10.00 -13.21
CA ILE A 137 -9.76 9.98 -13.18
C ILE A 137 -10.33 11.37 -13.41
N ASP A 138 -9.75 12.37 -12.80
CA ASP A 138 -10.17 13.78 -12.86
C ASP A 138 -8.95 14.67 -13.18
N GLY A 139 -8.77 14.96 -14.46
CA GLY A 139 -7.65 15.79 -14.93
C GLY A 139 -7.71 17.26 -14.47
N SER A 140 -8.80 17.71 -13.83
CA SER A 140 -8.90 19.05 -13.28
C SER A 140 -8.23 19.19 -11.92
N PHE A 141 -8.07 18.08 -11.19
CA PHE A 141 -7.55 18.09 -9.83
C PHE A 141 -6.17 18.75 -9.71
N GLU A 142 -5.24 18.43 -10.58
CA GLU A 142 -3.90 19.03 -10.63
C GLU A 142 -3.92 20.50 -11.02
N GLN A 143 -4.94 20.93 -11.74
CA GLN A 143 -5.11 22.33 -12.10
C GLN A 143 -5.68 23.17 -10.95
N GLU A 144 -6.43 22.55 -10.05
CA GLU A 144 -7.13 23.18 -8.94
C GLU A 144 -6.38 23.10 -7.61
N THR A 145 -5.39 22.21 -7.51
CA THR A 145 -4.61 21.98 -6.30
C THR A 145 -3.12 22.16 -6.52
N ARG A 146 -2.38 22.32 -5.44
CA ARG A 146 -0.91 22.28 -5.43
C ARG A 146 -0.39 21.68 -4.14
N VAL A 147 0.74 21.03 -4.25
CA VAL A 147 1.49 20.54 -3.09
C VAL A 147 2.21 21.69 -2.40
N ILE A 148 2.07 21.79 -1.10
CA ILE A 148 2.74 22.78 -0.26
C ILE A 148 3.83 22.16 0.61
N TYR A 149 3.70 20.86 0.89
CA TYR A 149 4.67 20.12 1.70
C TYR A 149 4.64 18.64 1.32
N THR A 150 5.81 17.99 1.30
CA THR A 150 5.96 16.55 1.11
C THR A 150 6.84 15.98 2.22
N GLY A 151 6.45 14.83 2.74
CA GLY A 151 7.18 14.08 3.73
C GLY A 151 7.20 12.59 3.42
N SER A 152 8.24 11.91 3.85
CA SER A 152 8.45 10.47 3.72
C SER A 152 9.03 9.92 5.03
#